data_12bc236b581a52113aa23760585a2b1b
#
_entry.id   12bc236b581a52113aa23760585a2b1b
#
_cell.length_a   1.000
_cell.length_b   1.000
_cell.length_c   1.000
_cell.angle_alpha   90.00
_cell.angle_beta   90.00
_cell.angle_gamma   90.00
#
_symmetry.space_group_name_H-M   'P 1'
#
loop_
_entity.id
_entity.type
_entity.pdbx_description
1 polymer ?
#
loop_
_entity_poly.entity_id
_entity_poly.type
_entity_poly.pdbx_seq_one_letter_code
_entity_poly.pdbx_strand_id
1 'polypeptide(L)'
;MTADKHSAYSTLFEVLTTYLQMMAPFTPFITEDLRKRLQAFRGEENQRTESIHLSFWPFTNKLYIDRDLMDEITTVRKAIELALFIRSKNKIAVKQPLKSLSIRIE
;
A
#
# COMPACT_ATOMS: atom_id res chain seq x y z
N MET A 1 -18.88 -8.26 -8.80
CA MET A 1 -17.65 -7.53 -8.41
C MET A 1 -16.79 -7.43 -9.65
N THR A 2 -16.25 -6.26 -10.01
CA THR A 2 -15.41 -6.12 -11.21
C THR A 2 -14.04 -6.77 -10.99
N ALA A 3 -13.40 -7.30 -12.05
CA ALA A 3 -12.09 -7.94 -11.98
C ALA A 3 -11.02 -7.02 -11.34
N ASP A 4 -11.08 -5.73 -11.64
CA ASP A 4 -10.20 -4.71 -11.09
C ASP A 4 -10.31 -4.59 -9.55
N LYS A 5 -11.53 -4.59 -9.00
CA LYS A 5 -11.73 -4.60 -7.55
C LYS A 5 -11.15 -5.85 -6.89
N HIS A 6 -11.32 -7.00 -7.52
CA HIS A 6 -10.77 -8.24 -7.00
C HIS A 6 -9.24 -8.19 -6.95
N SER A 7 -8.60 -7.71 -8.01
CA SER A 7 -7.15 -7.53 -8.06
C SER A 7 -6.65 -6.56 -6.99
N ALA A 8 -7.33 -5.43 -6.81
CA ALA A 8 -6.98 -4.44 -5.80
C ALA A 8 -7.06 -5.01 -4.37
N TYR A 9 -8.13 -5.76 -4.04
CA TYR A 9 -8.27 -6.39 -2.73
C TYR A 9 -7.24 -7.51 -2.51
N SER A 10 -6.92 -8.30 -3.54
CA SER A 10 -5.90 -9.35 -3.44
C SER A 10 -4.53 -8.74 -3.17
N THR A 11 -4.17 -7.68 -3.88
CA THR A 11 -2.91 -6.96 -3.68
C THR A 11 -2.84 -6.35 -2.27
N LEU A 12 -3.92 -5.71 -1.83
CA LEU A 12 -3.97 -5.13 -0.48
C LEU A 12 -3.81 -6.19 0.60
N PHE A 13 -4.48 -7.33 0.44
CA PHE A 13 -4.37 -8.44 1.39
C PHE A 13 -2.94 -8.98 1.47
N GLU A 14 -2.28 -9.18 0.33
CA GLU A 14 -0.89 -9.66 0.26
C GLU A 14 0.07 -8.68 0.92
N VAL A 15 -0.07 -7.39 0.62
CA VAL A 15 0.74 -6.33 1.22
C VAL A 15 0.55 -6.27 2.73
N LEU A 16 -0.70 -6.30 3.21
CA LEU A 16 -0.99 -6.25 4.64
C LEU A 16 -0.45 -7.50 5.38
N THR A 17 -0.63 -8.68 4.80
CA THR A 17 -0.11 -9.93 5.40
C THR A 17 1.41 -9.89 5.50
N THR A 18 2.09 -9.49 4.44
CA THR A 18 3.55 -9.35 4.42
C THR A 18 4.03 -8.31 5.44
N TYR A 19 3.35 -7.17 5.51
CA TYR A 19 3.65 -6.12 6.48
C TYR A 19 3.52 -6.63 7.93
N LEU A 20 2.44 -7.35 8.23
CA LEU A 20 2.25 -7.93 9.57
C LEU A 20 3.35 -8.93 9.93
N GLN A 21 3.81 -9.75 8.98
CA GLN A 21 4.94 -10.66 9.21
C GLN A 21 6.22 -9.89 9.56
N MET A 22 6.51 -8.80 8.85
CA MET A 22 7.68 -7.95 9.13
C MET A 22 7.58 -7.24 10.47
N MET A 23 6.38 -6.85 10.89
CA MET A 23 6.12 -6.15 12.16
C MET A 23 5.99 -7.10 13.36
N ALA A 24 5.83 -8.40 13.14
CA ALA A 24 5.59 -9.37 14.20
C ALA A 24 6.65 -9.34 15.32
N PRO A 25 7.96 -9.21 15.08
CA PRO A 25 8.96 -9.11 16.14
C PRO A 25 8.84 -7.85 16.99
N PHE A 26 8.29 -6.77 16.47
CA PHE A 26 8.18 -5.46 17.14
C PHE A 26 6.88 -5.30 17.91
N THR A 27 5.79 -5.82 17.36
CA THR A 27 4.44 -5.66 17.91
C THR A 27 3.68 -6.99 17.92
N PRO A 28 4.12 -7.98 18.75
CA PRO A 28 3.66 -9.37 18.62
C PRO A 28 2.15 -9.55 18.82
N PHE A 29 1.56 -8.89 19.80
CA PHE A 29 0.13 -9.10 20.11
C PHE A 29 -0.79 -8.49 19.05
N ILE A 30 -0.49 -7.29 18.57
CA ILE A 30 -1.33 -6.61 17.59
C ILE A 30 -1.24 -7.27 16.20
N THR A 31 -0.06 -7.74 15.82
CA THR A 31 0.11 -8.42 14.53
C THR A 31 -0.62 -9.76 14.50
N GLU A 32 -0.64 -10.50 15.61
CA GLU A 32 -1.39 -11.74 15.73
C GLU A 32 -2.92 -11.49 15.67
N ASP A 33 -3.42 -10.48 16.37
CA ASP A 33 -4.85 -10.12 16.31
C ASP A 33 -5.28 -9.68 14.91
N LEU A 34 -4.51 -8.79 14.29
CA LEU A 34 -4.80 -8.31 12.94
C LEU A 34 -4.74 -9.43 11.89
N ARG A 35 -3.79 -10.35 12.01
CA ARG A 35 -3.72 -11.52 11.15
C ARG A 35 -4.99 -12.37 11.24
N LYS A 36 -5.43 -12.69 12.44
CA LYS A 36 -6.67 -13.47 12.67
C LYS A 36 -7.87 -12.79 12.02
N ARG A 37 -8.00 -11.48 12.18
CA ARG A 37 -9.08 -10.69 11.54
C ARG A 37 -9.01 -10.73 10.02
N LEU A 38 -7.82 -10.62 9.44
CA LEU A 38 -7.65 -10.71 7.98
C LEU A 38 -8.02 -12.09 7.44
N GLN A 39 -7.69 -13.15 8.16
CA GLN A 39 -8.05 -14.52 7.78
C GLN A 39 -9.56 -14.78 7.91
N ALA A 40 -10.18 -14.32 8.99
CA ALA A 40 -11.63 -14.40 9.15
C ALA A 40 -12.38 -13.66 8.02
N PHE A 41 -11.88 -12.50 7.59
CA PHE A 41 -12.44 -11.76 6.46
C PHE A 41 -12.38 -12.55 5.14
N ARG A 42 -11.40 -13.43 4.99
CA ARG A 42 -11.24 -14.30 3.82
C ARG A 42 -12.07 -15.59 3.90
N GLY A 43 -12.71 -15.86 5.02
CA GLY A 43 -13.47 -17.10 5.26
C GLY A 43 -12.56 -18.30 5.62
N GLU A 44 -11.33 -18.06 5.98
CA GLU A 44 -10.34 -19.07 6.38
C GLU A 44 -10.32 -19.31 7.90
N GLU A 45 -11.39 -18.93 8.58
CA GLU A 45 -11.53 -18.95 10.05
C GLU A 45 -11.34 -20.35 10.67
N ASN A 46 -11.62 -21.39 9.91
CA ASN A 46 -11.55 -22.79 10.35
C ASN A 46 -10.23 -23.49 9.98
N GLN A 47 -9.33 -22.84 9.23
CA GLN A 47 -8.02 -23.42 9.02
C GLN A 47 -7.19 -23.21 10.29
N ARG A 48 -6.56 -24.27 10.79
CA ARG A 48 -5.55 -24.19 11.86
C ARG A 48 -4.42 -23.27 11.39
N THR A 49 -4.61 -22.00 11.62
CA THR A 49 -3.64 -20.99 11.25
C THR A 49 -2.56 -20.98 12.32
N GLU A 50 -1.39 -21.44 11.94
CA GLU A 50 -0.23 -21.25 12.77
C GLU A 50 -0.04 -19.77 13.10
N SER A 51 0.49 -19.48 14.28
CA SER A 51 0.78 -18.11 14.69
C SER A 51 1.66 -17.41 13.65
N ILE A 52 1.47 -16.10 13.48
CA ILE A 52 2.33 -15.30 12.60
C ILE A 52 3.82 -15.42 12.98
N HIS A 53 4.10 -15.68 14.24
CA HIS A 53 5.46 -15.85 14.76
C HIS A 53 6.13 -17.16 14.35
N LEU A 54 5.37 -18.13 13.84
CA LEU A 54 5.87 -19.37 13.26
C LEU A 54 6.03 -19.29 11.74
N SER A 55 5.62 -18.19 11.12
CA SER A 55 5.78 -17.99 9.70
C SER A 55 7.23 -17.64 9.34
N PHE A 56 7.65 -18.01 8.13
CA PHE A 56 8.96 -17.62 7.61
C PHE A 56 8.99 -16.12 7.34
N TRP A 57 10.21 -15.56 7.39
CA TRP A 57 10.43 -14.17 6.97
C TRP A 57 10.05 -14.02 5.49
N PRO A 58 9.30 -12.97 5.12
CA PRO A 58 8.85 -12.81 3.75
C PRO A 58 10.01 -12.60 2.79
N PHE A 59 9.96 -13.27 1.65
CA PHE A 59 10.96 -13.14 0.59
C PHE A 59 10.48 -12.14 -0.45
N THR A 60 11.43 -11.36 -0.97
CA THR A 60 11.14 -10.43 -2.07
C THR A 60 10.89 -11.20 -3.36
N ASN A 61 9.71 -11.06 -3.93
CA ASN A 61 9.42 -11.55 -5.26
C ASN A 61 9.89 -10.53 -6.32
N LYS A 62 11.00 -10.84 -6.98
CA LYS A 62 11.60 -9.95 -8.00
C LYS A 62 10.69 -9.72 -9.22
N LEU A 63 9.72 -10.60 -9.47
CA LEU A 63 8.76 -10.43 -10.56
C LEU A 63 7.82 -9.23 -10.37
N TYR A 64 7.65 -8.77 -9.13
CA TYR A 64 6.82 -7.59 -8.81
C TYR A 64 7.61 -6.27 -8.82
N ILE A 65 8.91 -6.32 -9.09
CA ILE A 65 9.76 -5.14 -9.11
C ILE A 65 9.87 -4.64 -10.56
N ASP A 66 9.06 -3.66 -10.89
CA ASP A 66 9.15 -2.90 -12.14
C ASP A 66 9.82 -1.55 -11.84
N ARG A 67 11.09 -1.42 -12.23
CA ARG A 67 11.87 -0.21 -11.94
C ARG A 67 11.40 0.98 -12.77
N ASP A 68 11.03 0.75 -14.02
CA ASP A 68 10.57 1.83 -14.90
C ASP A 68 9.27 2.42 -14.38
N LEU A 69 8.33 1.58 -13.97
CA LEU A 69 7.09 2.01 -13.34
C LEU A 69 7.35 2.75 -12.01
N MET A 70 8.31 2.29 -11.20
CA MET A 70 8.67 2.97 -9.94
C MET A 70 9.23 4.36 -10.19
N ASP A 71 10.03 4.55 -11.22
CA ASP A 71 10.61 5.85 -11.59
C ASP A 71 9.54 6.79 -12.15
N GLU A 72 8.63 6.29 -12.97
CA GLU A 72 7.46 7.04 -13.45
C GLU A 72 6.60 7.52 -12.28
N ILE A 73 6.23 6.63 -11.35
CA ILE A 73 5.42 6.98 -10.16
C ILE A 73 6.16 7.97 -9.26
N THR A 74 7.48 7.83 -9.14
CA THR A 74 8.29 8.77 -8.36
C THR A 74 8.23 10.18 -8.98
N THR A 75 8.28 10.27 -10.30
CA THR A 75 8.15 11.53 -11.02
C THR A 75 6.75 12.15 -10.82
N VAL A 76 5.70 11.35 -10.92
CA VAL A 76 4.32 11.80 -10.66
C VAL A 76 4.16 12.30 -9.23
N ARG A 77 4.71 11.59 -8.23
CA ARG A 77 4.67 12.02 -6.82
C ARG A 77 5.35 13.38 -6.62
N LYS A 78 6.53 13.59 -7.19
CA LYS A 78 7.23 14.89 -7.14
C LYS A 78 6.38 16.01 -7.74
N ALA A 79 5.74 15.76 -8.88
CA ALA A 79 4.85 16.72 -9.51
C ALA A 79 3.65 17.09 -8.61
N ILE A 80 3.05 16.10 -7.95
CA ILE A 80 1.95 16.32 -6.99
C ILE A 80 2.43 17.12 -5.78
N GLU A 81 3.57 16.77 -5.20
CA GLU A 81 4.17 17.48 -4.05
C GLU A 81 4.43 18.94 -4.39
N LEU A 82 5.03 19.22 -5.55
CA LEU A 82 5.26 20.59 -6.01
C LEU A 82 3.95 21.35 -6.22
N ALA A 83 2.94 20.73 -6.80
CA ALA A 83 1.63 21.34 -6.99
C ALA A 83 0.96 21.68 -5.66
N LEU A 84 1.03 20.79 -4.67
CA LEU A 84 0.50 21.01 -3.32
C LEU A 84 1.29 22.10 -2.58
N PHE A 85 2.61 22.13 -2.73
CA PHE A 85 3.47 23.18 -2.18
C PHE A 85 3.10 24.56 -2.73
N ILE A 86 2.93 24.69 -4.05
CA ILE A 86 2.53 25.95 -4.70
C ILE A 86 1.15 26.39 -4.22
N ARG A 87 0.19 25.46 -4.11
CA ARG A 87 -1.15 25.76 -3.56
C ARG A 87 -1.05 26.27 -2.12
N SER A 88 -0.28 25.60 -1.28
CA SER A 88 -0.07 26.00 0.12
C SER A 88 0.55 27.41 0.22
N LYS A 89 1.59 27.65 -0.57
CA LYS A 89 2.26 28.98 -0.63
C LYS A 89 1.30 30.12 -1.03
N ASN A 90 0.36 29.82 -1.94
CA ASN A 90 -0.64 30.80 -2.39
C ASN A 90 -1.95 30.75 -1.61
N LYS A 91 -2.01 29.99 -0.49
CA LYS A 91 -3.21 29.84 0.36
C LYS A 91 -4.44 29.32 -0.41
N ILE A 92 -4.24 28.52 -1.45
CA ILE A 92 -5.30 27.90 -2.24
C ILE A 92 -5.65 26.54 -1.62
N ALA A 93 -6.90 26.36 -1.22
CA ALA A 93 -7.36 25.10 -0.66
C ALA A 93 -7.23 23.94 -1.66
N VAL A 94 -6.85 22.73 -1.18
CA VAL A 94 -6.69 21.54 -2.04
C VAL A 94 -7.98 21.22 -2.79
N LYS A 95 -9.13 21.40 -2.17
CA LYS A 95 -10.47 21.18 -2.75
C LYS A 95 -10.90 22.22 -3.77
N GLN A 96 -10.18 23.35 -3.92
CA GLN A 96 -10.52 24.39 -4.88
C GLN A 96 -10.06 23.94 -6.28
N PRO A 97 -10.97 23.81 -7.26
CA PRO A 97 -10.59 23.45 -8.62
C PRO A 97 -9.77 24.56 -9.26
N LEU A 98 -8.76 24.18 -10.04
CA LEU A 98 -7.97 25.07 -10.88
C LEU A 98 -8.16 24.69 -12.33
N LYS A 99 -8.05 25.68 -13.24
CA LYS A 99 -8.30 25.49 -14.66
C LYS A 99 -7.28 24.58 -15.33
N SER A 100 -6.02 24.67 -14.93
CA SER A 100 -4.92 23.90 -15.55
C SER A 100 -3.76 23.75 -14.59
N LEU A 101 -2.96 22.73 -14.83
CA LEU A 101 -1.65 22.50 -14.23
C LEU A 101 -0.65 22.29 -15.37
N SER A 102 0.41 23.11 -15.40
CA SER A 102 1.50 22.95 -16.36
C SER A 102 2.74 22.46 -15.62
N ILE A 103 3.35 21.39 -16.09
CA ILE A 103 4.55 20.80 -15.54
C ILE A 103 5.63 20.85 -16.61
N ARG A 104 6.82 21.40 -16.27
CA ARG A 104 8.00 21.32 -17.11
C ARG A 104 8.96 20.31 -16.49
N ILE A 105 9.31 19.30 -17.24
CA ILE A 105 10.31 18.28 -16.87
C ILE A 105 11.56 18.63 -17.66
N GLU A 106 12.65 18.92 -16.96
CA GLU A 106 13.99 19.14 -17.54
C GLU A 106 14.82 17.85 -17.45
#